data_0d07dad6883631361541d2af6a7a8d4f
#
_entry.id   0d07dad6883631361541d2af6a7a8d4f
#
_cell.length_a   1.000
_cell.length_b   1.000
_cell.length_c   1.000
_cell.angle_alpha   90.00
_cell.angle_beta   90.00
_cell.angle_gamma   90.00
#
_symmetry.space_group_name_H-M   'P 1'
#
loop_
_entity.id
_entity.type
_entity.pdbx_description
1 polymer ?
#
loop_
_entity_poly.entity_id
_entity_poly.type
_entity_poly.pdbx_seq_one_letter_code
_entity_poly.pdbx_strand_id
1 'polypeptide(L)'
;MQKVKIKILGLSMAHRKGRNTAWMVEYALKAAEKFGRQVSDVAEVETEFIDLATRKVEMCWECPDRPCRPNKGLPWKGAGLPQDFGCPITDDYLARKVMPKVAEASGFIFGCPVYTGTCTSLFITVMERFQAGIWKGYFTNKPAGSVTAATMPLAGQESLLQEMNNVAHFLELIPVSVGLGASSISGYPYGPLAADDDGTVIGVKNDKNARVQAVSVGRRVAEIAVLLNLARQQLGKRYIEEFAPYYTPPHGENPREWFKLDKEDEEYMMNLTPKTFRG
;
A
#
# COMPACT_ATOMS: atom_id res chain seq x y z
N MET A 1 -20.56 -10.53 -18.10
CA MET A 1 -20.03 -10.40 -16.73
C MET A 1 -20.29 -8.99 -16.23
N GLN A 2 -20.66 -8.81 -14.97
CA GLN A 2 -20.77 -7.48 -14.39
C GLN A 2 -19.37 -6.88 -14.25
N LYS A 3 -19.20 -5.61 -14.62
CA LYS A 3 -17.91 -4.92 -14.49
C LYS A 3 -17.49 -4.84 -13.01
N VAL A 4 -16.20 -5.06 -12.74
CA VAL A 4 -15.67 -4.83 -11.40
C VAL A 4 -15.37 -3.34 -11.19
N LYS A 5 -15.67 -2.83 -10.01
CA LYS A 5 -15.32 -1.47 -9.59
C LYS A 5 -14.00 -1.48 -8.86
N ILE A 6 -13.06 -0.68 -9.33
CA ILE A 6 -11.69 -0.59 -8.84
C ILE A 6 -11.42 0.83 -8.38
N LYS A 7 -11.05 1.01 -7.11
CA LYS A 7 -10.61 2.29 -6.57
C LYS A 7 -9.13 2.23 -6.26
N ILE A 8 -8.33 3.06 -6.91
CA ILE A 8 -6.89 3.18 -6.62
C ILE A 8 -6.66 4.46 -5.82
N LEU A 9 -6.14 4.29 -4.60
CA LEU A 9 -5.84 5.39 -3.70
C LEU A 9 -4.36 5.75 -3.75
N GLY A 10 -4.04 6.98 -4.14
CA GLY A 10 -2.70 7.55 -4.09
C GLY A 10 -2.52 8.42 -2.85
N LEU A 11 -1.47 8.16 -2.08
CA LEU A 11 -1.12 8.93 -0.90
C LEU A 11 0.27 9.54 -1.04
N SER A 12 0.38 10.87 -0.94
CA SER A 12 1.66 11.55 -0.81
C SER A 12 1.95 11.86 0.66
N MET A 13 3.04 11.29 1.17
CA MET A 13 3.51 11.46 2.56
C MET A 13 4.76 12.35 2.61
N ALA A 14 4.78 13.36 1.76
CA ALA A 14 5.79 14.43 1.76
C ALA A 14 5.39 15.56 2.70
N HIS A 15 6.37 16.26 3.27
CA HIS A 15 6.08 17.45 4.11
C HIS A 15 5.75 18.69 3.29
N ARG A 16 6.19 18.76 2.04
CA ARG A 16 5.95 19.89 1.13
C ARG A 16 4.79 19.61 0.19
N LYS A 17 3.72 20.39 0.29
CA LYS A 17 2.50 20.23 -0.49
C LYS A 17 2.73 20.41 -2.00
N GLY A 18 2.13 19.51 -2.81
CA GLY A 18 2.08 19.61 -4.25
C GLY A 18 3.44 19.53 -4.98
N ARG A 19 4.48 18.94 -4.33
CA ARG A 19 5.84 18.89 -4.90
C ARG A 19 6.11 17.59 -5.63
N ASN A 20 7.38 17.29 -5.90
CA ASN A 20 7.84 16.18 -6.71
C ASN A 20 7.17 14.85 -6.40
N THR A 21 7.11 14.46 -5.13
CA THR A 21 6.49 13.20 -4.69
C THR A 21 4.99 13.18 -4.97
N ALA A 22 4.28 14.26 -4.61
CA ALA A 22 2.85 14.41 -4.86
C ALA A 22 2.55 14.31 -6.37
N TRP A 23 3.34 15.00 -7.18
CA TRP A 23 3.20 14.96 -8.64
C TRP A 23 3.45 13.55 -9.20
N MET A 24 4.46 12.82 -8.70
CA MET A 24 4.72 11.44 -9.15
C MET A 24 3.56 10.50 -8.82
N VAL A 25 2.95 10.64 -7.63
CA VAL A 25 1.76 9.85 -7.26
C VAL A 25 0.61 10.15 -8.22
N GLU A 26 0.29 11.44 -8.45
CA GLU A 26 -0.77 11.81 -9.40
C GLU A 26 -0.48 11.32 -10.82
N TYR A 27 0.78 11.40 -11.25
CA TYR A 27 1.16 10.93 -12.58
C TYR A 27 0.99 9.41 -12.72
N ALA A 28 1.31 8.65 -11.69
CA ALA A 28 1.05 7.22 -11.65
C ALA A 28 -0.47 6.91 -11.62
N LEU A 29 -1.28 7.68 -10.90
CA LEU A 29 -2.74 7.55 -10.92
C LEU A 29 -3.32 7.81 -12.32
N LYS A 30 -2.79 8.79 -13.06
CA LYS A 30 -3.19 9.02 -14.45
C LYS A 30 -2.89 7.83 -15.37
N ALA A 31 -1.80 7.10 -15.10
CA ALA A 31 -1.50 5.85 -15.81
C ALA A 31 -2.49 4.73 -15.46
N ALA A 32 -2.91 4.64 -14.21
CA ALA A 32 -3.96 3.72 -13.77
C ALA A 32 -5.30 4.02 -14.47
N GLU A 33 -5.72 5.29 -14.53
CA GLU A 33 -6.91 5.72 -15.27
C GLU A 33 -6.82 5.38 -16.76
N LYS A 34 -5.65 5.61 -17.36
CA LYS A 34 -5.41 5.25 -18.77
C LYS A 34 -5.60 3.75 -19.00
N PHE A 35 -5.05 2.92 -18.12
CA PHE A 35 -5.26 1.47 -18.18
C PHE A 35 -6.74 1.11 -18.01
N GLY A 36 -7.44 1.72 -17.05
CA GLY A 36 -8.88 1.52 -16.84
C GLY A 36 -9.72 1.77 -18.10
N ARG A 37 -9.36 2.81 -18.88
CA ARG A 37 -10.02 3.06 -20.16
C ARG A 37 -9.79 1.96 -21.19
N GLN A 38 -8.61 1.31 -21.17
CA GLN A 38 -8.30 0.20 -22.08
C GLN A 38 -9.07 -1.09 -21.76
N VAL A 39 -9.47 -1.28 -20.50
CA VAL A 39 -10.20 -2.46 -20.02
C VAL A 39 -11.63 -2.13 -19.57
N SER A 40 -12.18 -1.06 -20.14
CA SER A 40 -13.50 -0.53 -19.74
C SER A 40 -14.68 -1.46 -20.04
N ASP A 41 -14.47 -2.52 -20.77
CA ASP A 41 -15.43 -3.60 -21.01
C ASP A 41 -15.61 -4.51 -19.79
N VAL A 42 -14.57 -4.69 -18.97
CA VAL A 42 -14.56 -5.59 -17.80
C VAL A 42 -14.42 -4.89 -16.44
N ALA A 43 -13.87 -3.66 -16.40
CA ALA A 43 -13.62 -2.91 -15.18
C ALA A 43 -13.92 -1.42 -15.30
N GLU A 44 -14.34 -0.82 -14.20
CA GLU A 44 -14.43 0.63 -13.99
C GLU A 44 -13.34 1.03 -12.98
N VAL A 45 -12.33 1.77 -13.44
CA VAL A 45 -11.18 2.17 -12.61
C VAL A 45 -11.29 3.65 -12.27
N GLU A 46 -11.48 3.93 -10.99
CA GLU A 46 -11.48 5.26 -10.40
C GLU A 46 -10.19 5.47 -9.61
N THR A 47 -9.71 6.70 -9.59
CA THR A 47 -8.53 7.07 -8.81
C THR A 47 -8.85 8.20 -7.85
N GLU A 48 -8.20 8.18 -6.70
CA GLU A 48 -8.26 9.29 -5.75
C GLU A 48 -6.87 9.62 -5.25
N PHE A 49 -6.55 10.91 -5.17
CA PHE A 49 -5.29 11.42 -4.65
C PHE A 49 -5.48 12.16 -3.33
N ILE A 50 -4.64 11.88 -2.36
CA ILE A 50 -4.58 12.61 -1.09
C ILE A 50 -3.13 13.03 -0.81
N ASP A 51 -2.91 14.35 -0.71
CA ASP A 51 -1.66 14.90 -0.23
C ASP A 51 -1.76 15.17 1.28
N LEU A 52 -0.95 14.46 2.06
CA LEU A 52 -0.91 14.58 3.51
C LEU A 52 0.00 15.73 4.00
N ALA A 53 0.68 16.42 3.08
CA ALA A 53 1.50 17.56 3.42
C ALA A 53 0.70 18.61 4.22
N THR A 54 1.28 19.10 5.30
CA THR A 54 0.66 20.10 6.20
C THR A 54 -0.61 19.63 6.94
N ARG A 55 -0.97 18.35 6.82
CA ARG A 55 -2.12 17.79 7.55
C ARG A 55 -1.69 17.29 8.93
N LYS A 56 -2.57 17.51 9.90
CA LYS A 56 -2.35 16.96 11.24
C LYS A 56 -2.62 15.45 11.19
N VAL A 57 -1.58 14.67 11.47
CA VAL A 57 -1.63 13.22 11.63
C VAL A 57 -0.98 12.87 12.95
N GLU A 58 -1.74 12.30 13.85
CA GLU A 58 -1.25 11.87 15.16
C GLU A 58 -0.51 10.52 15.03
N MET A 59 0.57 10.37 15.79
CA MET A 59 1.29 9.10 15.89
C MET A 59 0.47 8.03 16.60
N CYS A 60 0.84 6.78 16.43
CA CYS A 60 0.25 5.68 17.19
C CYS A 60 0.53 5.84 18.70
N TRP A 61 -0.49 5.69 19.53
CA TRP A 61 -0.35 5.83 20.99
C TRP A 61 0.06 4.51 21.67
N GLU A 62 0.18 3.40 20.93
CA GLU A 62 0.38 2.04 21.48
C GLU A 62 -0.51 1.78 22.72
N CYS A 63 -1.82 1.96 22.54
CA CYS A 63 -2.82 1.91 23.62
C CYS A 63 -2.69 0.64 24.46
N PRO A 64 -2.73 0.72 25.82
CA PRO A 64 -2.52 -0.45 26.69
C PRO A 64 -3.48 -1.60 26.44
N ASP A 65 -4.75 -1.30 26.14
CA ASP A 65 -5.81 -2.27 25.85
C ASP A 65 -5.89 -2.66 24.37
N ARG A 66 -5.05 -2.07 23.52
CA ARG A 66 -4.94 -2.34 22.08
C ARG A 66 -6.30 -2.50 21.38
N PRO A 67 -7.21 -1.52 21.44
CA PRO A 67 -8.57 -1.63 20.95
C PRO A 67 -8.67 -1.88 19.44
N CYS A 68 -7.61 -1.57 18.69
CA CYS A 68 -7.52 -1.82 17.26
C CYS A 68 -7.12 -3.27 16.92
N ARG A 69 -6.74 -4.09 17.89
CA ARG A 69 -6.38 -5.51 17.71
C ARG A 69 -7.48 -6.42 18.21
N PRO A 70 -7.70 -7.61 17.60
CA PRO A 70 -8.63 -8.59 18.12
C PRO A 70 -8.09 -9.14 19.45
N ASN A 71 -8.86 -9.01 20.51
CA ASN A 71 -8.55 -9.67 21.76
C ASN A 71 -9.06 -11.11 21.70
N LYS A 72 -8.24 -12.08 22.13
CA LYS A 72 -8.63 -13.49 22.21
C LYS A 72 -9.96 -13.62 22.98
N GLY A 73 -10.99 -14.13 22.33
CA GLY A 73 -12.28 -14.45 22.92
C GLY A 73 -13.24 -13.27 23.10
N LEU A 74 -12.91 -12.07 22.69
CA LEU A 74 -13.84 -10.95 22.68
C LEU A 74 -14.24 -10.61 21.22
N PRO A 75 -15.54 -10.34 20.98
CA PRO A 75 -15.95 -9.82 19.69
C PRO A 75 -15.20 -8.51 19.43
N TRP A 76 -14.85 -8.25 18.16
CA TRP A 76 -14.23 -7.00 17.74
C TRP A 76 -14.91 -5.79 18.36
N LYS A 77 -14.23 -5.09 19.24
CA LYS A 77 -14.64 -3.75 19.65
C LYS A 77 -14.40 -2.83 18.45
N GLY A 78 -15.44 -2.43 17.77
CA GLY A 78 -15.36 -1.61 16.55
C GLY A 78 -15.90 -2.30 15.30
N ALA A 79 -16.47 -3.48 15.40
CA ALA A 79 -17.08 -4.21 14.29
C ALA A 79 -18.34 -3.56 13.69
N GLY A 80 -18.61 -2.30 14.00
CA GLY A 80 -19.88 -1.66 13.62
C GLY A 80 -19.92 -1.03 12.22
N LEU A 81 -18.79 -0.57 11.68
CA LEU A 81 -18.76 0.12 10.39
C LEU A 81 -17.62 -0.43 9.52
N PRO A 82 -17.85 -0.67 8.21
CA PRO A 82 -16.82 -1.10 7.27
C PRO A 82 -15.61 -0.15 7.16
N GLN A 83 -15.73 1.06 7.67
CA GLN A 83 -14.74 2.12 7.61
C GLN A 83 -14.04 2.38 8.96
N ASP A 84 -14.43 1.65 10.00
CA ASP A 84 -13.85 1.81 11.34
C ASP A 84 -12.61 0.94 11.51
N PHE A 85 -11.45 1.57 11.61
CA PHE A 85 -10.19 0.91 11.90
C PHE A 85 -10.07 0.43 13.36
N GLY A 86 -11.03 0.77 14.22
CA GLY A 86 -10.96 0.47 15.66
C GLY A 86 -9.86 1.25 16.39
N CYS A 87 -9.25 2.23 15.74
CA CYS A 87 -8.26 3.11 16.35
C CYS A 87 -8.96 4.20 17.18
N PRO A 88 -8.57 4.43 18.46
CA PRO A 88 -9.20 5.44 19.29
C PRO A 88 -8.86 6.87 18.88
N ILE A 89 -7.83 7.07 18.06
CA ILE A 89 -7.50 8.38 17.49
C ILE A 89 -8.42 8.64 16.31
N THR A 90 -9.50 9.39 16.54
CA THR A 90 -10.55 9.64 15.54
C THR A 90 -10.57 11.08 15.05
N ASP A 91 -9.78 11.97 15.67
CA ASP A 91 -9.88 13.42 15.51
C ASP A 91 -8.79 14.03 14.64
N ASP A 92 -8.06 13.24 13.88
CA ASP A 92 -7.06 13.74 12.94
C ASP A 92 -7.50 13.59 11.48
N TYR A 93 -6.68 14.12 10.58
CA TYR A 93 -6.97 14.04 9.14
C TYR A 93 -6.91 12.61 8.63
N LEU A 94 -5.99 11.78 9.17
CA LEU A 94 -5.86 10.38 8.78
C LEU A 94 -7.14 9.60 9.06
N ALA A 95 -7.63 9.69 10.30
CA ALA A 95 -8.85 8.98 10.71
C ALA A 95 -10.08 9.43 9.93
N ARG A 96 -10.26 10.75 9.78
CA ARG A 96 -11.48 11.31 9.18
C ARG A 96 -11.53 11.24 7.67
N LYS A 97 -10.38 11.30 6.97
CA LYS A 97 -10.34 11.48 5.51
C LYS A 97 -9.65 10.37 4.77
N VAL A 98 -8.67 9.68 5.38
CA VAL A 98 -7.86 8.67 4.69
C VAL A 98 -8.34 7.26 5.00
N MET A 99 -8.52 6.92 6.28
CA MET A 99 -8.90 5.58 6.68
C MET A 99 -10.20 5.06 6.02
N PRO A 100 -11.27 5.85 5.90
CA PRO A 100 -12.46 5.40 5.18
C PRO A 100 -12.18 5.01 3.72
N LYS A 101 -11.33 5.78 3.05
CA LYS A 101 -10.94 5.53 1.65
C LYS A 101 -10.00 4.33 1.50
N VAL A 102 -9.15 4.09 2.48
CA VAL A 102 -8.30 2.88 2.54
C VAL A 102 -9.17 1.62 2.60
N ALA A 103 -10.22 1.62 3.42
CA ALA A 103 -11.13 0.49 3.52
C ALA A 103 -11.79 0.16 2.15
N GLU A 104 -12.13 1.17 1.36
CA GLU A 104 -12.76 1.04 0.05
C GLU A 104 -11.77 0.76 -1.10
N ALA A 105 -10.48 1.06 -0.92
CA ALA A 105 -9.49 0.95 -1.98
C ALA A 105 -9.26 -0.48 -2.43
N SER A 106 -9.06 -0.66 -3.72
CA SER A 106 -8.69 -1.92 -4.37
C SER A 106 -7.17 -2.03 -4.61
N GLY A 107 -6.44 -0.92 -4.48
CA GLY A 107 -5.00 -0.85 -4.63
C GLY A 107 -4.47 0.52 -4.22
N PHE A 108 -3.16 0.62 -4.05
CA PHE A 108 -2.51 1.80 -3.47
C PHE A 108 -1.30 2.26 -4.29
N ILE A 109 -1.08 3.58 -4.29
CA ILE A 109 0.17 4.18 -4.74
C ILE A 109 0.69 5.06 -3.61
N PHE A 110 1.81 4.66 -3.02
CA PHE A 110 2.43 5.37 -1.92
C PHE A 110 3.59 6.24 -2.41
N GLY A 111 3.59 7.50 -2.01
CA GLY A 111 4.66 8.44 -2.29
C GLY A 111 5.33 8.91 -1.00
N CYS A 112 6.65 8.72 -0.91
CA CYS A 112 7.46 9.21 0.21
C CYS A 112 8.79 9.76 -0.35
N PRO A 113 9.18 11.01 -0.03
CA PRO A 113 10.49 11.53 -0.40
C PRO A 113 11.57 10.99 0.54
N VAL A 114 12.82 10.97 0.06
CA VAL A 114 13.97 10.67 0.92
C VAL A 114 14.28 11.87 1.80
N TYR A 115 14.23 11.69 3.12
CA TYR A 115 14.73 12.63 4.10
C TYR A 115 15.76 11.94 4.98
N THR A 116 16.94 12.54 5.14
CA THR A 116 18.05 11.95 5.94
C THR A 116 18.39 10.50 5.56
N GLY A 117 18.28 10.16 4.26
CA GLY A 117 18.61 8.82 3.74
C GLY A 117 17.52 7.76 3.90
N THR A 118 16.36 8.08 4.48
CA THR A 118 15.26 7.15 4.79
C THR A 118 13.90 7.79 4.53
N CYS A 119 12.82 7.15 4.99
CA CYS A 119 11.45 7.66 4.89
C CYS A 119 11.20 8.88 5.79
N THR A 120 10.13 9.61 5.48
CA THR A 120 9.67 10.70 6.35
C THR A 120 9.00 10.17 7.61
N SER A 121 9.05 10.94 8.70
CA SER A 121 8.26 10.64 9.91
C SER A 121 6.76 10.51 9.59
N LEU A 122 6.25 11.31 8.67
CA LEU A 122 4.85 11.24 8.24
C LEU A 122 4.52 9.88 7.60
N PHE A 123 5.42 9.31 6.78
CA PHE A 123 5.22 7.98 6.21
C PHE A 123 5.11 6.93 7.32
N ILE A 124 6.06 6.90 8.25
CA ILE A 124 6.05 5.94 9.36
C ILE A 124 4.79 6.10 10.21
N THR A 125 4.45 7.33 10.59
CA THR A 125 3.25 7.62 11.39
C THR A 125 1.97 7.09 10.72
N VAL A 126 1.83 7.27 9.41
CA VAL A 126 0.68 6.74 8.67
C VAL A 126 0.68 5.21 8.67
N MET A 127 1.84 4.58 8.41
CA MET A 127 1.94 3.13 8.34
C MET A 127 1.71 2.46 9.70
N GLU A 128 2.23 3.04 10.80
CA GLU A 128 1.91 2.58 12.15
C GLU A 128 0.40 2.61 12.43
N ARG A 129 -0.27 3.66 12.01
CA ARG A 129 -1.71 3.80 12.18
C ARG A 129 -2.51 2.84 11.28
N PHE A 130 -1.96 2.46 10.12
CA PHE A 130 -2.55 1.48 9.23
C PHE A 130 -2.54 0.05 9.79
N GLN A 131 -1.70 -0.26 10.80
CA GLN A 131 -1.76 -1.56 11.49
C GLN A 131 -3.16 -1.93 11.94
N ALA A 132 -3.96 -0.99 12.37
CA ALA A 132 -5.35 -1.22 12.76
C ALA A 132 -6.19 -1.86 11.63
N GLY A 133 -5.86 -1.55 10.37
CA GLY A 133 -6.55 -2.08 9.20
C GLY A 133 -6.14 -3.50 8.81
N ILE A 134 -4.97 -3.98 9.26
CA ILE A 134 -4.52 -5.37 9.01
C ILE A 134 -5.55 -6.33 9.59
N TRP A 135 -5.93 -6.11 10.84
CA TRP A 135 -6.87 -6.97 11.56
C TRP A 135 -8.28 -7.02 10.93
N LYS A 136 -8.56 -6.12 10.00
CA LYS A 136 -9.83 -6.05 9.26
C LYS A 136 -9.68 -6.47 7.79
N GLY A 137 -8.49 -6.90 7.39
CA GLY A 137 -8.21 -7.32 6.01
C GLY A 137 -8.28 -6.18 4.99
N TYR A 138 -8.15 -4.91 5.42
CA TYR A 138 -8.27 -3.77 4.49
C TYR A 138 -7.14 -3.68 3.49
N PHE A 139 -6.03 -4.34 3.73
CA PHE A 139 -4.85 -4.33 2.87
C PHE A 139 -4.62 -5.67 2.16
N THR A 140 -5.11 -6.76 2.74
CA THR A 140 -4.79 -8.12 2.31
C THR A 140 -5.05 -8.36 0.84
N ASN A 141 -4.03 -8.87 0.14
CA ASN A 141 -4.09 -9.19 -1.28
C ASN A 141 -4.47 -8.01 -2.17
N LYS A 142 -4.15 -6.78 -1.78
CA LYS A 142 -4.32 -5.60 -2.63
C LYS A 142 -2.96 -5.16 -3.17
N PRO A 143 -2.85 -4.78 -4.45
CA PRO A 143 -1.59 -4.29 -5.01
C PRO A 143 -1.20 -2.93 -4.45
N ALA A 144 0.09 -2.72 -4.22
CA ALA A 144 0.66 -1.44 -3.84
C ALA A 144 1.90 -1.13 -4.66
N GLY A 145 2.01 0.11 -5.12
CA GLY A 145 3.19 0.63 -5.79
C GLY A 145 3.80 1.81 -5.05
N SER A 146 5.11 1.96 -5.16
CA SER A 146 5.88 2.99 -4.43
C SER A 146 6.55 3.97 -5.37
N VAL A 147 6.54 5.26 -5.00
CA VAL A 147 7.27 6.32 -5.69
C VAL A 147 8.05 7.17 -4.70
N THR A 148 9.26 7.58 -5.06
CA THR A 148 10.12 8.41 -4.24
C THR A 148 10.85 9.50 -5.02
N ALA A 149 11.27 10.54 -4.35
CA ALA A 149 12.15 11.57 -4.89
C ALA A 149 13.18 11.99 -3.84
N ALA A 150 14.40 12.28 -4.30
CA ALA A 150 15.48 12.75 -3.46
C ALA A 150 16.14 13.99 -4.05
N THR A 151 16.97 14.67 -3.25
CA THR A 151 17.69 15.88 -3.65
C THR A 151 18.84 15.58 -4.60
N MET A 152 19.44 14.38 -4.50
CA MET A 152 20.62 14.02 -5.28
C MET A 152 20.66 12.51 -5.57
N PRO A 153 21.48 12.05 -6.51
CA PRO A 153 21.76 10.62 -6.69
C PRO A 153 22.35 10.01 -5.41
N LEU A 154 22.12 8.72 -5.20
CA LEU A 154 22.67 7.97 -4.06
C LEU A 154 22.25 8.53 -2.68
N ALA A 155 21.12 9.23 -2.61
CA ALA A 155 20.63 9.81 -1.36
C ALA A 155 19.75 8.86 -0.56
N GLY A 156 19.59 7.60 -0.99
CA GLY A 156 18.78 6.58 -0.30
C GLY A 156 17.47 6.22 -1.01
N GLN A 157 17.32 6.54 -2.30
CA GLN A 157 16.07 6.25 -3.04
C GLN A 157 15.76 4.75 -3.07
N GLU A 158 16.77 3.92 -3.38
CA GLU A 158 16.58 2.47 -3.45
C GLU A 158 16.31 1.87 -2.07
N SER A 159 17.04 2.33 -1.05
CA SER A 159 16.81 1.90 0.33
C SER A 159 15.40 2.25 0.79
N LEU A 160 14.93 3.47 0.49
CA LEU A 160 13.58 3.89 0.84
C LEU A 160 12.52 3.06 0.11
N LEU A 161 12.69 2.80 -1.19
CA LEU A 161 11.75 1.95 -1.93
C LEU A 161 11.70 0.54 -1.34
N GLN A 162 12.85 0.02 -0.89
CA GLN A 162 12.89 -1.27 -0.21
C GLN A 162 12.15 -1.22 1.15
N GLU A 163 12.35 -0.16 1.95
CA GLU A 163 11.62 0.06 3.20
C GLU A 163 10.10 0.13 2.95
N MET A 164 9.67 0.88 1.92
CA MET A 164 8.25 0.98 1.55
C MET A 164 7.67 -0.38 1.14
N ASN A 165 8.42 -1.20 0.40
CA ASN A 165 8.00 -2.54 0.02
C ASN A 165 7.95 -3.48 1.22
N ASN A 166 8.89 -3.39 2.18
CA ASN A 166 8.86 -4.16 3.41
C ASN A 166 7.61 -3.83 4.26
N VAL A 167 7.28 -2.54 4.37
CA VAL A 167 6.04 -2.12 5.05
C VAL A 167 4.81 -2.62 4.30
N ALA A 168 4.81 -2.59 2.97
CA ALA A 168 3.71 -3.12 2.18
C ALA A 168 3.52 -4.62 2.43
N HIS A 169 4.60 -5.42 2.47
CA HIS A 169 4.53 -6.83 2.84
C HIS A 169 3.98 -7.04 4.26
N PHE A 170 4.43 -6.24 5.23
CA PHE A 170 3.91 -6.31 6.60
C PHE A 170 2.41 -6.02 6.68
N LEU A 171 1.92 -5.11 5.84
CA LEU A 171 0.49 -4.81 5.71
C LEU A 171 -0.29 -5.83 4.86
N GLU A 172 0.33 -6.93 4.43
CA GLU A 172 -0.25 -7.96 3.54
C GLU A 172 -0.61 -7.44 2.14
N LEU A 173 -0.05 -6.29 1.75
CA LEU A 173 -0.14 -5.80 0.38
C LEU A 173 0.76 -6.60 -0.56
N ILE A 174 0.45 -6.57 -1.84
CA ILE A 174 1.28 -7.13 -2.90
C ILE A 174 2.07 -5.97 -3.54
N PRO A 175 3.37 -5.78 -3.23
CA PRO A 175 4.17 -4.78 -3.92
C PRO A 175 4.25 -5.08 -5.40
N VAL A 176 3.92 -4.09 -6.23
CA VAL A 176 3.92 -4.23 -7.69
C VAL A 176 4.60 -3.03 -8.35
N SER A 177 5.61 -3.33 -9.15
CA SER A 177 6.33 -2.31 -9.92
C SER A 177 7.26 -2.95 -10.94
N VAL A 178 7.96 -2.13 -11.71
CA VAL A 178 9.17 -2.54 -12.43
C VAL A 178 10.35 -2.16 -11.53
N GLY A 179 11.13 -3.14 -11.10
CA GLY A 179 12.13 -2.97 -10.05
C GLY A 179 11.48 -2.74 -8.68
N LEU A 180 12.05 -1.88 -7.86
CA LEU A 180 11.55 -1.58 -6.50
C LEU A 180 10.41 -0.55 -6.49
N GLY A 181 10.27 0.25 -7.54
CA GLY A 181 9.32 1.35 -7.64
C GLY A 181 9.81 2.43 -8.58
N ALA A 182 9.22 3.63 -8.51
CA ALA A 182 9.65 4.78 -9.28
C ALA A 182 10.48 5.75 -8.43
N SER A 183 11.62 6.19 -8.94
CA SER A 183 12.51 7.14 -8.25
C SER A 183 12.90 8.33 -9.11
N SER A 184 13.18 9.46 -8.47
CA SER A 184 13.70 10.66 -9.10
C SER A 184 14.76 11.35 -8.24
N ILE A 185 15.68 12.03 -8.90
CA ILE A 185 16.67 12.92 -8.27
C ILE A 185 16.29 14.40 -8.44
N SER A 186 15.04 14.69 -8.67
CA SER A 186 14.52 16.00 -9.04
C SER A 186 14.52 17.05 -7.93
N GLY A 187 14.92 16.67 -6.73
CA GLY A 187 15.15 17.63 -5.64
C GLY A 187 16.51 18.34 -5.68
N TYR A 188 17.40 17.97 -6.61
CA TYR A 188 18.73 18.56 -6.71
C TYR A 188 18.66 20.02 -7.18
N PRO A 189 19.28 20.97 -6.47
CA PRO A 189 19.13 22.40 -6.77
C PRO A 189 19.88 22.87 -8.03
N TYR A 190 20.74 22.01 -8.60
CA TYR A 190 21.58 22.37 -9.74
C TYR A 190 21.42 21.37 -10.87
N GLY A 191 21.23 21.87 -12.09
CA GLY A 191 21.17 21.06 -13.30
C GLY A 191 19.76 20.95 -13.91
N PRO A 192 19.60 20.14 -14.97
CA PRO A 192 18.39 20.11 -15.80
C PRO A 192 17.16 19.53 -15.10
N LEU A 193 17.34 18.92 -13.92
CA LEU A 193 16.24 18.36 -13.10
C LEU A 193 15.95 19.23 -11.87
N ALA A 194 16.60 20.39 -11.78
CA ALA A 194 16.46 21.25 -10.60
C ALA A 194 15.00 21.62 -10.30
N ALA A 195 14.65 21.51 -9.03
CA ALA A 195 13.52 22.24 -8.48
C ALA A 195 14.06 23.57 -7.94
N ASP A 196 13.37 24.66 -8.20
CA ASP A 196 13.71 25.94 -7.58
C ASP A 196 13.37 25.97 -6.10
N ASP A 197 14.07 26.80 -5.33
CA ASP A 197 13.87 26.94 -3.88
C ASP A 197 12.56 27.67 -3.55
N ASP A 198 12.02 28.48 -4.47
CA ASP A 198 10.77 29.23 -4.29
C ASP A 198 9.52 28.37 -4.51
N GLY A 199 9.70 27.17 -5.04
CA GLY A 199 8.61 26.23 -5.13
C GLY A 199 7.78 26.29 -6.40
N THR A 200 8.18 27.04 -7.41
CA THR A 200 7.42 27.17 -8.65
C THR A 200 7.71 26.01 -9.61
N VAL A 201 8.90 25.40 -9.55
CA VAL A 201 9.29 24.30 -10.42
C VAL A 201 9.13 22.93 -9.73
N ILE A 202 8.49 22.01 -10.43
CA ILE A 202 8.40 20.59 -10.06
C ILE A 202 9.42 19.84 -10.95
N GLY A 203 10.64 19.64 -10.42
CA GLY A 203 11.77 19.13 -11.19
C GLY A 203 11.55 17.74 -11.81
N VAL A 204 10.73 16.90 -11.19
CA VAL A 204 10.42 15.55 -11.73
C VAL A 204 9.75 15.59 -13.10
N LYS A 205 9.14 16.70 -13.49
CA LYS A 205 8.60 16.89 -14.85
C LYS A 205 9.68 16.76 -15.93
N ASN A 206 10.92 17.06 -15.58
CA ASN A 206 12.08 16.98 -16.47
C ASN A 206 12.77 15.59 -16.42
N ASP A 207 12.43 14.75 -15.44
CA ASP A 207 12.99 13.40 -15.29
C ASP A 207 12.18 12.38 -16.11
N LYS A 208 12.67 12.11 -17.34
CA LYS A 208 12.02 11.16 -18.24
C LYS A 208 11.94 9.74 -17.66
N ASN A 209 13.01 9.30 -16.98
CA ASN A 209 13.08 7.97 -16.41
C ASN A 209 12.08 7.80 -15.25
N ALA A 210 12.03 8.77 -14.32
CA ALA A 210 11.05 8.77 -13.24
C ALA A 210 9.61 8.75 -13.77
N ARG A 211 9.32 9.50 -14.85
CA ARG A 211 7.99 9.48 -15.47
C ARG A 211 7.61 8.12 -16.03
N VAL A 212 8.53 7.45 -16.74
CA VAL A 212 8.30 6.10 -17.28
C VAL A 212 8.08 5.09 -16.15
N GLN A 213 8.90 5.17 -15.10
CA GLN A 213 8.74 4.32 -13.92
C GLN A 213 7.39 4.56 -13.21
N ALA A 214 7.00 5.82 -13.03
CA ALA A 214 5.71 6.16 -12.40
C ALA A 214 4.51 5.64 -13.23
N VAL A 215 4.58 5.72 -14.56
CA VAL A 215 3.58 5.11 -15.46
C VAL A 215 3.52 3.60 -15.25
N SER A 216 4.68 2.94 -15.15
CA SER A 216 4.73 1.49 -14.91
C SER A 216 4.11 1.11 -13.58
N VAL A 217 4.43 1.86 -12.51
CA VAL A 217 3.82 1.65 -11.17
C VAL A 217 2.29 1.77 -11.25
N GLY A 218 1.78 2.88 -11.78
CA GLY A 218 0.33 3.11 -11.83
C GLY A 218 -0.41 2.07 -12.65
N ARG A 219 0.13 1.72 -13.83
CA ARG A 219 -0.43 0.67 -14.68
C ARG A 219 -0.46 -0.69 -13.98
N ARG A 220 0.67 -1.11 -13.34
CA ARG A 220 0.76 -2.41 -12.67
C ARG A 220 -0.18 -2.51 -11.48
N VAL A 221 -0.31 -1.44 -10.68
CA VAL A 221 -1.29 -1.41 -9.58
C VAL A 221 -2.71 -1.62 -10.11
N ALA A 222 -3.11 -0.89 -11.14
CA ALA A 222 -4.45 -1.03 -11.71
C ALA A 222 -4.67 -2.40 -12.35
N GLU A 223 -3.69 -2.91 -13.10
CA GLU A 223 -3.74 -4.23 -13.75
C GLU A 223 -3.98 -5.35 -12.72
N ILE A 224 -3.16 -5.40 -11.68
CA ILE A 224 -3.29 -6.43 -10.63
C ILE A 224 -4.58 -6.24 -9.82
N ALA A 225 -4.98 -5.00 -9.54
CA ALA A 225 -6.26 -4.73 -8.88
C ALA A 225 -7.45 -5.26 -9.69
N VAL A 226 -7.46 -5.05 -11.00
CA VAL A 226 -8.51 -5.57 -11.89
C VAL A 226 -8.52 -7.09 -11.87
N LEU A 227 -7.37 -7.74 -12.10
CA LEU A 227 -7.26 -9.20 -12.13
C LEU A 227 -7.74 -9.84 -10.81
N LEU A 228 -7.28 -9.32 -9.67
CA LEU A 228 -7.68 -9.85 -8.37
C LEU A 228 -9.16 -9.64 -8.07
N ASN A 229 -9.75 -8.51 -8.46
CA ASN A 229 -11.18 -8.28 -8.23
C ASN A 229 -12.07 -9.10 -9.19
N LEU A 230 -11.63 -9.36 -10.42
CA LEU A 230 -12.29 -10.33 -11.30
C LEU A 230 -12.25 -11.74 -10.70
N ALA A 231 -11.09 -12.16 -10.18
CA ALA A 231 -10.96 -13.46 -9.50
C ALA A 231 -11.85 -13.54 -8.25
N ARG A 232 -11.89 -12.49 -7.41
CA ARG A 232 -12.80 -12.41 -6.24
C ARG A 232 -14.27 -12.52 -6.65
N GLN A 233 -14.67 -11.83 -7.71
CA GLN A 233 -16.03 -11.90 -8.23
C GLN A 233 -16.37 -13.32 -8.71
N GLN A 234 -15.43 -14.00 -9.38
CA GLN A 234 -15.60 -15.37 -9.87
C GLN A 234 -15.70 -16.39 -8.72
N LEU A 235 -14.85 -16.24 -7.70
CA LEU A 235 -14.80 -17.14 -6.54
C LEU A 235 -15.98 -16.95 -5.58
N GLY A 236 -16.55 -15.73 -5.54
CA GLY A 236 -17.68 -15.43 -4.66
C GLY A 236 -17.38 -15.73 -3.19
N LYS A 237 -18.24 -16.51 -2.54
CA LYS A 237 -18.08 -16.91 -1.13
C LYS A 237 -16.80 -17.69 -0.86
N ARG A 238 -16.37 -18.52 -1.82
CA ARG A 238 -15.12 -19.30 -1.71
C ARG A 238 -13.89 -18.42 -1.50
N TYR A 239 -13.90 -17.18 -2.03
CA TYR A 239 -12.79 -16.26 -1.76
C TYR A 239 -12.62 -15.98 -0.26
N ILE A 240 -13.73 -15.79 0.45
CA ILE A 240 -13.72 -15.55 1.91
C ILE A 240 -13.34 -16.83 2.66
N GLU A 241 -13.84 -17.98 2.23
CA GLU A 241 -13.70 -19.25 2.93
C GLU A 241 -12.32 -19.91 2.70
N GLU A 242 -11.77 -19.81 1.50
CA GLU A 242 -10.54 -20.52 1.09
C GLU A 242 -9.33 -19.61 0.95
N PHE A 243 -9.53 -18.31 0.66
CA PHE A 243 -8.48 -17.33 0.40
C PHE A 243 -8.53 -16.15 1.38
N ALA A 244 -9.33 -16.27 2.43
CA ALA A 244 -9.54 -15.19 3.40
C ALA A 244 -8.21 -14.76 4.04
N PRO A 245 -8.12 -13.48 4.37
CA PRO A 245 -6.95 -12.93 5.04
C PRO A 245 -6.66 -13.66 6.35
N TYR A 246 -5.40 -13.87 6.58
CA TYR A 246 -4.86 -14.51 7.77
C TYR A 246 -5.39 -13.96 9.09
N TYR A 247 -5.57 -12.65 9.17
CA TYR A 247 -5.99 -11.96 10.38
C TYR A 247 -7.49 -11.73 10.49
N THR A 248 -8.25 -12.06 9.47
CA THR A 248 -9.72 -11.98 9.50
C THR A 248 -10.25 -13.39 9.63
N PRO A 249 -10.41 -13.94 10.84
CA PRO A 249 -11.05 -15.25 10.98
C PRO A 249 -12.51 -15.08 10.57
N PRO A 250 -12.97 -15.69 9.48
CA PRO A 250 -14.36 -15.59 9.08
C PRO A 250 -15.30 -16.23 10.08
N HIS A 251 -14.84 -17.12 10.96
CA HIS A 251 -15.70 -17.98 11.77
C HIS A 251 -15.16 -18.38 13.14
N GLY A 252 -14.22 -17.64 13.72
CA GLY A 252 -13.72 -17.95 15.08
C GLY A 252 -12.83 -19.20 15.17
N GLU A 253 -12.48 -19.79 14.05
CA GLU A 253 -11.52 -20.88 14.00
C GLU A 253 -10.08 -20.38 14.24
N ASN A 254 -9.26 -21.25 14.82
CA ASN A 254 -7.89 -20.90 15.17
C ASN A 254 -7.06 -20.71 13.89
N PRO A 255 -6.68 -19.47 13.49
CA PRO A 255 -5.96 -19.24 12.25
C PRO A 255 -4.61 -19.98 12.19
N ARG A 256 -4.09 -20.46 13.32
CA ARG A 256 -2.85 -21.24 13.38
C ARG A 256 -2.94 -22.58 12.67
N GLU A 257 -4.13 -23.15 12.52
CA GLU A 257 -4.29 -24.41 11.80
C GLU A 257 -4.01 -24.26 10.30
N TRP A 258 -4.28 -23.11 9.70
CA TRP A 258 -4.03 -22.84 8.28
C TRP A 258 -2.54 -22.75 7.92
N PHE A 259 -1.65 -22.65 8.90
CA PHE A 259 -0.21 -22.57 8.73
C PHE A 259 0.53 -23.83 9.16
N LYS A 260 -0.20 -24.87 9.43
CA LYS A 260 0.36 -26.17 9.70
C LYS A 260 0.35 -26.97 8.40
N LEU A 261 1.43 -27.64 8.14
CA LEU A 261 1.43 -28.73 7.18
C LEU A 261 0.56 -29.86 7.72
N ASP A 262 0.01 -30.68 6.84
CA ASP A 262 -0.61 -31.92 7.24
C ASP A 262 0.44 -32.75 7.99
N LYS A 263 -0.03 -33.56 8.96
CA LYS A 263 0.86 -34.30 9.85
C LYS A 263 1.87 -35.17 9.09
N GLU A 264 1.45 -35.75 8.00
CA GLU A 264 2.29 -36.58 7.13
C GLU A 264 3.39 -35.77 6.43
N ASP A 265 3.05 -34.57 5.92
CA ASP A 265 3.99 -33.66 5.29
C ASP A 265 4.98 -33.09 6.31
N GLU A 266 4.51 -32.76 7.52
CA GLU A 266 5.36 -32.25 8.60
C GLU A 266 6.36 -33.34 9.03
N GLU A 267 5.91 -34.59 9.25
CA GLU A 267 6.78 -35.73 9.56
C GLU A 267 7.81 -35.97 8.44
N TYR A 268 7.37 -35.90 7.17
CA TYR A 268 8.27 -36.01 6.02
C TYR A 268 9.36 -34.93 6.05
N MET A 269 8.98 -33.67 6.22
CA MET A 269 9.93 -32.55 6.24
C MET A 269 10.91 -32.63 7.41
N MET A 270 10.43 -33.03 8.59
CA MET A 270 11.28 -33.15 9.80
C MET A 270 12.28 -34.32 9.70
N ASN A 271 12.00 -35.34 8.89
CA ASN A 271 12.88 -36.48 8.66
C ASN A 271 13.84 -36.32 7.47
N LEU A 272 13.77 -35.16 6.76
CA LEU A 272 14.69 -34.87 5.67
C LEU A 272 16.12 -34.72 6.17
N THR A 273 17.04 -35.41 5.49
CA THR A 273 18.49 -35.27 5.70
C THR A 273 19.13 -34.73 4.42
N PRO A 274 20.38 -34.21 4.46
CA PRO A 274 21.08 -33.76 3.26
C PRO A 274 21.16 -34.84 2.15
N LYS A 275 21.10 -36.13 2.53
CA LYS A 275 21.12 -37.23 1.59
C LYS A 275 19.77 -37.60 0.99
N THR A 276 18.67 -37.18 1.68
CA THR A 276 17.29 -37.48 1.25
C THR A 276 16.62 -36.27 0.61
N PHE A 277 17.26 -35.09 0.68
CA PHE A 277 16.77 -33.91 -0.01
C PHE A 277 16.76 -34.16 -1.52
N ARG A 278 15.60 -34.00 -2.15
CA ARG A 278 15.49 -34.13 -3.61
C ARG A 278 16.14 -32.90 -4.24
N GLY A 279 17.29 -33.09 -4.89
CA GLY A 279 17.97 -32.07 -5.69
C GLY A 279 17.25 -31.81 -7.01
#